data_c6b091e9192ced84e113320bd7e2bcbe
#
_entry.id   c6b091e9192ced84e113320bd7e2bcbe
#
_cell.length_a   1.000
_cell.length_b   1.000
_cell.length_c   1.000
_cell.angle_alpha   90.00
_cell.angle_beta   90.00
_cell.angle_gamma   90.00
#
_symmetry.space_group_name_H-M   'P 1'
#
loop_
_entity.id
_entity.type
_entity.pdbx_description
1 polymer ?
#
loop_
_entity_poly.entity_id
_entity_poly.type
_entity_poly.pdbx_seq_one_letter_code
_entity_poly.pdbx_strand_id
1 'polypeptide(L)'
;MFHISLQAVVRSALLACGLGLVLAAASPLQAVAQDRTPLRVAVEGAFPPFNYLDANNKLQGFDIDIANALCEVGKFECQFIIEKWDDMIPDLIGNKYDAIISSMSMSLERRQKVAFTEKYYNSPSVFIVRKDSAISDVSPAALRDKKLGVTSSTAQESYAKHFYPEMKKTVFRSSPELYKGLADRSVDIILEDKLAIYDWIANTKAGTCCEFKEPDLLDVTYFGEGAGIAVRMDDTERLARLNAALKTIKEDGTYDMINAKYFPFSIQ
;
A
#
# COMPACT_ATOMS: atom_id res chain seq x y z
N MET A 1 -78.72 -44.70 -57.92
CA MET A 1 -78.30 -45.42 -59.15
C MET A 1 -76.84 -45.68 -59.08
N PHE A 2 -76.49 -46.95 -59.06
CA PHE A 2 -75.15 -47.55 -59.33
C PHE A 2 -74.00 -47.15 -58.51
N HIS A 3 -73.46 -47.97 -57.55
CA HIS A 3 -72.56 -49.12 -57.74
C HIS A 3 -71.21 -48.69 -58.27
N ILE A 4 -70.04 -49.03 -57.67
CA ILE A 4 -69.34 -50.27 -57.33
C ILE A 4 -68.06 -49.88 -56.65
N SER A 5 -67.77 -50.32 -55.49
CA SER A 5 -66.77 -51.30 -55.06
C SER A 5 -65.48 -51.46 -55.92
N LEU A 6 -64.34 -51.32 -55.34
CA LEU A 6 -63.30 -52.36 -55.34
C LEU A 6 -62.17 -52.09 -54.40
N GLN A 7 -61.84 -53.12 -53.68
CA GLN A 7 -60.72 -53.34 -52.80
C GLN A 7 -59.39 -53.42 -53.56
N ALA A 8 -58.30 -53.08 -52.94
CA ALA A 8 -57.05 -53.85 -52.97
C ALA A 8 -56.03 -53.16 -52.12
N VAL A 9 -55.73 -53.76 -51.03
CA VAL A 9 -54.52 -54.57 -50.68
C VAL A 9 -53.22 -53.76 -50.45
N VAL A 10 -52.99 -53.55 -49.16
CA VAL A 10 -51.78 -53.88 -48.41
C VAL A 10 -50.43 -53.76 -49.12
N ARG A 11 -49.57 -52.96 -48.57
CA ARG A 11 -48.21 -53.38 -48.15
C ARG A 11 -47.65 -52.44 -47.14
N SER A 12 -47.38 -52.99 -45.96
CA SER A 12 -46.68 -52.44 -44.85
C SER A 12 -45.22 -52.09 -45.22
N ALA A 13 -44.77 -50.89 -44.94
CA ALA A 13 -43.34 -50.58 -44.81
C ALA A 13 -43.13 -49.85 -43.48
N LEU A 14 -42.66 -50.59 -42.49
CA LEU A 14 -42.18 -50.12 -41.25
C LEU A 14 -40.86 -49.32 -41.49
N LEU A 15 -40.92 -47.99 -41.47
CA LEU A 15 -39.75 -47.18 -41.30
C LEU A 15 -39.54 -46.92 -39.80
N ALA A 16 -38.64 -47.67 -39.22
CA ALA A 16 -38.12 -47.41 -37.87
C ALA A 16 -37.23 -46.15 -37.94
N CYS A 17 -37.77 -44.97 -37.55
CA CYS A 17 -36.99 -43.78 -37.24
C CYS A 17 -36.27 -43.99 -35.88
N GLY A 18 -35.00 -44.42 -35.96
CA GLY A 18 -34.13 -44.45 -34.82
C GLY A 18 -33.80 -43.01 -34.36
N LEU A 19 -34.42 -42.56 -33.27
CA LEU A 19 -34.02 -41.34 -32.56
C LEU A 19 -32.69 -41.62 -31.88
N GLY A 20 -31.56 -41.25 -32.52
CA GLY A 20 -30.25 -41.23 -31.92
C GLY A 20 -30.21 -40.13 -30.88
N LEU A 21 -30.34 -40.48 -29.60
CA LEU A 21 -30.04 -39.59 -28.48
C LEU A 21 -28.53 -39.32 -28.47
N VAL A 22 -28.11 -38.17 -29.03
CA VAL A 22 -26.74 -37.67 -28.82
C VAL A 22 -26.69 -37.13 -27.40
N LEU A 23 -26.25 -37.95 -26.43
CA LEU A 23 -25.80 -37.47 -25.13
C LEU A 23 -24.54 -36.62 -25.37
N ALA A 24 -24.72 -35.31 -25.47
CA ALA A 24 -23.60 -34.38 -25.33
C ALA A 24 -23.06 -34.50 -23.88
N ALA A 25 -21.96 -35.22 -23.72
CA ALA A 25 -21.21 -35.25 -22.48
C ALA A 25 -20.70 -33.82 -22.22
N ALA A 26 -21.42 -33.05 -21.42
CA ALA A 26 -20.91 -31.81 -20.85
C ALA A 26 -19.77 -32.18 -19.89
N SER A 27 -18.55 -32.12 -20.39
CA SER A 27 -17.37 -32.18 -19.53
C SER A 27 -17.45 -30.99 -18.57
N PRO A 28 -17.46 -31.22 -17.25
CA PRO A 28 -17.36 -30.10 -16.33
C PRO A 28 -16.02 -29.39 -16.63
N LEU A 29 -16.08 -28.11 -17.00
CA LEU A 29 -14.91 -27.26 -16.92
C LEU A 29 -14.50 -27.28 -15.44
N GLN A 30 -13.52 -28.10 -15.11
CA GLN A 30 -12.82 -27.96 -13.84
C GLN A 30 -12.12 -26.59 -13.89
N ALA A 31 -12.70 -25.63 -13.21
CA ALA A 31 -11.97 -24.41 -12.86
C ALA A 31 -10.71 -24.87 -12.12
N VAL A 32 -9.58 -24.81 -12.79
CA VAL A 32 -8.27 -25.01 -12.16
C VAL A 32 -8.19 -23.91 -11.12
N ALA A 33 -8.40 -24.25 -9.86
CA ALA A 33 -8.12 -23.37 -8.75
C ALA A 33 -6.65 -22.95 -8.93
N GLN A 34 -6.44 -21.68 -9.25
CA GLN A 34 -5.10 -21.15 -9.46
C GLN A 34 -4.43 -21.22 -8.10
N ASP A 35 -3.40 -22.07 -7.99
CA ASP A 35 -2.72 -22.36 -6.74
C ASP A 35 -2.01 -21.06 -6.29
N ARG A 36 -2.66 -20.31 -5.39
CA ARG A 36 -2.15 -19.05 -4.85
C ARG A 36 -1.30 -19.35 -3.63
N THR A 37 -0.14 -18.71 -3.55
CA THR A 37 0.74 -18.84 -2.39
C THR A 37 0.27 -17.89 -1.28
N PRO A 38 0.05 -18.36 -0.05
CA PRO A 38 -0.30 -17.51 1.07
C PRO A 38 0.76 -16.40 1.29
N LEU A 39 0.29 -15.17 1.54
CA LEU A 39 1.13 -14.02 1.86
C LEU A 39 0.47 -13.19 2.96
N ARG A 40 1.07 -13.22 4.14
CA ARG A 40 0.65 -12.38 5.26
C ARG A 40 1.35 -11.02 5.13
N VAL A 41 0.57 -9.95 5.01
CA VAL A 41 1.05 -8.59 4.76
C VAL A 41 0.75 -7.71 5.95
N ALA A 42 1.80 -7.19 6.60
CA ALA A 42 1.65 -6.23 7.68
C ALA A 42 1.50 -4.81 7.13
N VAL A 43 0.58 -4.06 7.73
CA VAL A 43 0.29 -2.65 7.48
C VAL A 43 0.04 -1.93 8.81
N GLU A 44 0.34 -0.63 8.90
CA GLU A 44 0.09 0.14 10.12
C GLU A 44 -1.41 0.46 10.30
N GLY A 45 -2.08 0.83 9.21
CA GLY A 45 -3.48 1.25 9.24
C GLY A 45 -3.73 2.63 9.85
N ALA A 46 -2.69 3.45 10.00
CA ALA A 46 -2.74 4.79 10.62
C ALA A 46 -1.97 5.87 9.84
N PHE A 47 -1.70 5.64 8.57
CA PHE A 47 -0.89 6.52 7.69
C PHE A 47 -1.65 6.92 6.41
N PRO A 48 -2.68 7.78 6.50
CA PRO A 48 -3.40 8.26 5.31
C PRO A 48 -2.51 9.18 4.46
N PRO A 49 -2.68 9.20 3.11
CA PRO A 49 -3.61 8.41 2.31
C PRO A 49 -3.10 7.02 1.93
N PHE A 50 -1.96 6.58 2.47
CA PHE A 50 -1.27 5.34 2.07
C PHE A 50 -1.92 4.09 2.65
N ASN A 51 -2.11 4.01 3.96
CA ASN A 51 -2.78 2.89 4.63
C ASN A 51 -3.49 3.40 5.90
N TYR A 52 -4.80 3.23 5.96
CA TYR A 52 -5.62 3.72 7.08
C TYR A 52 -6.91 2.94 7.22
N LEU A 53 -7.51 3.02 8.40
CA LEU A 53 -8.85 2.50 8.65
C LEU A 53 -9.88 3.59 8.37
N ASP A 54 -10.88 3.28 7.54
CA ASP A 54 -12.01 4.18 7.32
C ASP A 54 -12.99 4.18 8.52
N ALA A 55 -14.05 4.98 8.43
CA ALA A 55 -15.04 5.11 9.49
C ALA A 55 -15.77 3.77 9.82
N ASN A 56 -15.69 2.77 8.95
CA ASN A 56 -16.25 1.44 9.13
C ASN A 56 -15.19 0.41 9.56
N ASN A 57 -13.99 0.84 9.97
CA ASN A 57 -12.83 0.01 10.28
C ASN A 57 -12.36 -0.85 9.10
N LYS A 58 -12.60 -0.43 7.87
CA LYS A 58 -12.10 -1.10 6.69
C LYS A 58 -10.75 -0.51 6.30
N LEU A 59 -9.77 -1.38 6.08
CA LEU A 59 -8.43 -0.98 5.64
C LEU A 59 -8.46 -0.46 4.21
N GLN A 60 -7.88 0.71 3.98
CA GLN A 60 -7.88 1.47 2.73
C GLN A 60 -6.55 2.16 2.51
N GLY A 61 -6.32 2.65 1.30
CA GLY A 61 -5.21 3.53 0.96
C GLY A 61 -4.38 3.04 -0.22
N PHE A 62 -3.42 3.87 -0.62
CA PHE A 62 -2.52 3.59 -1.73
C PHE A 62 -1.74 2.28 -1.55
N ASP A 63 -1.15 2.05 -0.38
CA ASP A 63 -0.41 0.82 -0.07
C ASP A 63 -1.30 -0.42 -0.20
N ILE A 64 -2.57 -0.29 0.19
CA ILE A 64 -3.53 -1.40 0.15
C ILE A 64 -3.91 -1.75 -1.28
N ASP A 65 -4.14 -0.73 -2.13
CA ASP A 65 -4.45 -0.94 -3.54
C ASP A 65 -3.22 -1.51 -4.29
N ILE A 66 -2.01 -1.01 -4.01
CA ILE A 66 -0.76 -1.59 -4.54
C ILE A 66 -0.61 -3.04 -4.08
N ALA A 67 -0.77 -3.32 -2.78
CA ALA A 67 -0.66 -4.68 -2.26
C ALA A 67 -1.66 -5.64 -2.95
N ASN A 68 -2.93 -5.23 -3.12
CA ASN A 68 -3.93 -6.04 -3.81
C ASN A 68 -3.53 -6.32 -5.28
N ALA A 69 -3.03 -5.32 -6.01
CA ALA A 69 -2.55 -5.49 -7.38
C ALA A 69 -1.34 -6.45 -7.44
N LEU A 70 -0.39 -6.32 -6.52
CA LEU A 70 0.75 -7.24 -6.42
C LEU A 70 0.31 -8.67 -6.09
N CYS A 71 -0.70 -8.82 -5.22
CA CYS A 71 -1.25 -10.12 -4.85
C CYS A 71 -1.92 -10.80 -6.05
N GLU A 72 -2.63 -10.05 -6.87
CA GLU A 72 -3.28 -10.57 -8.06
C GLU A 72 -2.24 -11.02 -9.10
N VAL A 73 -1.33 -10.14 -9.47
CA VAL A 73 -0.30 -10.42 -10.48
C VAL A 73 0.70 -11.47 -10.00
N GLY A 74 1.15 -11.38 -8.75
CA GLY A 74 2.08 -12.32 -8.13
C GLY A 74 1.47 -13.66 -7.74
N LYS A 75 0.14 -13.85 -7.94
CA LYS A 75 -0.61 -15.05 -7.56
C LYS A 75 -0.44 -15.40 -6.07
N PHE A 76 -0.55 -14.38 -5.24
CA PHE A 76 -0.58 -14.55 -3.80
C PHE A 76 -2.03 -14.57 -3.28
N GLU A 77 -2.27 -15.34 -2.23
CA GLU A 77 -3.44 -15.23 -1.38
C GLU A 77 -3.09 -14.33 -0.20
N CYS A 78 -3.44 -13.06 -0.31
CA CYS A 78 -3.01 -12.05 0.64
C CYS A 78 -3.95 -11.92 1.82
N GLN A 79 -3.36 -11.92 3.04
CA GLN A 79 -4.02 -11.61 4.29
C GLN A 79 -3.37 -10.39 4.92
N PHE A 80 -4.13 -9.31 5.11
CA PHE A 80 -3.65 -8.12 5.78
C PHE A 80 -3.70 -8.26 7.30
N ILE A 81 -2.61 -7.84 7.96
CA ILE A 81 -2.44 -7.83 9.41
C ILE A 81 -2.12 -6.39 9.82
N ILE A 82 -2.97 -5.81 10.67
CA ILE A 82 -2.68 -4.48 11.22
C ILE A 82 -1.70 -4.66 12.37
N GLU A 83 -0.56 -3.99 12.27
CA GLU A 83 0.52 -4.07 13.24
C GLU A 83 0.99 -2.68 13.65
N LYS A 84 1.44 -2.52 14.88
CA LYS A 84 2.03 -1.27 15.34
C LYS A 84 3.32 -0.98 14.60
N TRP A 85 3.54 0.27 14.24
CA TRP A 85 4.73 0.68 13.51
C TRP A 85 6.04 0.21 14.16
N ASP A 86 6.18 0.40 15.47
CA ASP A 86 7.40 0.05 16.21
C ASP A 86 7.71 -1.46 16.20
N ASP A 87 6.69 -2.31 16.06
CA ASP A 87 6.82 -3.76 16.11
C ASP A 87 7.00 -4.39 14.71
N MET A 88 6.83 -3.62 13.61
CA MET A 88 6.80 -4.18 12.25
C MET A 88 8.05 -4.97 11.86
N ILE A 89 9.24 -4.38 11.98
CA ILE A 89 10.49 -5.08 11.61
C ILE A 89 10.80 -6.22 12.57
N PRO A 90 10.73 -6.06 13.90
CA PRO A 90 10.89 -7.17 14.84
C PRO A 90 9.97 -8.36 14.56
N ASP A 91 8.72 -8.11 14.26
CA ASP A 91 7.70 -9.14 14.03
C ASP A 91 7.83 -9.81 12.66
N LEU A 92 8.28 -9.08 11.62
CA LEU A 92 8.67 -9.67 10.33
C LEU A 92 9.83 -10.67 10.52
N ILE A 93 10.87 -10.26 11.25
CA ILE A 93 12.01 -11.12 11.58
C ILE A 93 11.55 -12.31 12.43
N GLY A 94 10.62 -12.09 13.35
CA GLY A 94 9.97 -13.11 14.18
C GLY A 94 8.98 -14.03 13.45
N ASN A 95 8.82 -13.86 12.11
CA ASN A 95 7.95 -14.68 11.26
C ASN A 95 6.46 -14.61 11.61
N LYS A 96 5.99 -13.48 12.19
CA LYS A 96 4.55 -13.27 12.42
C LYS A 96 3.80 -13.06 11.11
N TYR A 97 4.47 -12.48 10.11
CA TYR A 97 3.97 -12.28 8.74
C TYR A 97 5.13 -12.36 7.74
N ASP A 98 4.84 -12.13 6.46
CA ASP A 98 5.75 -12.46 5.38
C ASP A 98 6.30 -11.24 4.65
N ALA A 99 5.55 -10.14 4.66
CA ALA A 99 5.93 -8.87 4.05
C ALA A 99 5.36 -7.68 4.83
N ILE A 100 6.02 -6.53 4.72
CA ILE A 100 5.51 -5.24 5.18
C ILE A 100 5.25 -4.38 3.93
N ILE A 101 4.01 -3.92 3.75
CA ILE A 101 3.62 -2.96 2.72
C ILE A 101 2.92 -1.80 3.43
N SER A 102 3.73 -0.86 3.94
CA SER A 102 3.27 0.21 4.83
C SER A 102 4.16 1.44 4.71
N SER A 103 4.39 1.91 3.48
CA SER A 103 5.17 3.12 3.21
C SER A 103 6.56 3.15 3.86
N MET A 104 7.18 1.98 4.03
CA MET A 104 8.44 1.87 4.75
C MET A 104 9.61 2.36 3.90
N SER A 105 10.22 3.49 4.29
CA SER A 105 11.42 4.02 3.65
C SER A 105 12.61 3.06 3.81
N MET A 106 13.36 2.88 2.71
CA MET A 106 14.46 1.93 2.60
C MET A 106 15.77 2.50 3.15
N SER A 107 15.75 3.02 4.40
CA SER A 107 16.93 3.58 5.05
C SER A 107 18.08 2.57 5.19
N LEU A 108 19.30 3.07 5.29
CA LEU A 108 20.48 2.22 5.46
C LEU A 108 20.36 1.32 6.71
N GLU A 109 19.82 1.86 7.80
CA GLU A 109 19.61 1.10 9.04
C GLU A 109 18.64 -0.08 8.84
N ARG A 110 17.52 0.14 8.11
CA ARG A 110 16.52 -0.90 7.87
C ARG A 110 17.03 -1.97 6.91
N ARG A 111 17.80 -1.58 5.89
CA ARG A 111 18.45 -2.51 4.94
C ARG A 111 19.45 -3.46 5.61
N GLN A 112 19.94 -3.14 6.80
CA GLN A 112 20.78 -4.06 7.59
C GLN A 112 19.96 -5.16 8.30
N LYS A 113 18.65 -5.00 8.42
CA LYS A 113 17.75 -5.88 9.17
C LYS A 113 16.82 -6.70 8.29
N VAL A 114 16.40 -6.13 7.16
CA VAL A 114 15.42 -6.72 6.23
C VAL A 114 15.80 -6.44 4.79
N ALA A 115 15.35 -7.29 3.86
CA ALA A 115 15.48 -7.05 2.43
C ALA A 115 14.29 -6.23 1.93
N PHE A 116 14.53 -5.39 0.91
CA PHE A 116 13.50 -4.57 0.29
C PHE A 116 13.38 -4.88 -1.20
N THR A 117 12.17 -4.78 -1.71
CA THR A 117 11.94 -4.69 -3.15
C THR A 117 12.57 -3.43 -3.73
N GLU A 118 12.50 -3.27 -5.03
CA GLU A 118 12.63 -1.94 -5.64
C GLU A 118 11.55 -1.02 -5.05
N LYS A 119 11.82 0.30 -5.08
CA LYS A 119 10.85 1.28 -4.59
C LYS A 119 9.54 1.20 -5.37
N TYR A 120 8.42 1.37 -4.67
CA TYR A 120 7.14 1.53 -5.33
C TYR A 120 6.65 2.98 -5.35
N TYR A 121 7.18 3.86 -4.49
CA TYR A 121 7.03 5.31 -4.63
C TYR A 121 8.20 6.05 -3.95
N ASN A 122 8.30 7.36 -4.17
CA ASN A 122 9.23 8.23 -3.47
C ASN A 122 8.52 9.49 -2.92
N SER A 123 8.96 9.92 -1.74
CA SER A 123 8.50 11.14 -1.09
C SER A 123 9.66 11.75 -0.30
N PRO A 124 9.91 13.05 -0.42
CA PRO A 124 10.85 13.73 0.45
C PRO A 124 10.28 13.87 1.86
N SER A 125 11.16 14.04 2.84
CA SER A 125 10.77 14.53 4.16
C SER A 125 10.83 16.05 4.19
N VAL A 126 9.98 16.68 4.99
CA VAL A 126 9.88 18.13 5.05
C VAL A 126 9.51 18.59 6.46
N PHE A 127 9.96 19.78 6.80
CA PHE A 127 9.50 20.46 8.02
C PHE A 127 8.15 21.14 7.79
N ILE A 128 7.28 21.07 8.78
CA ILE A 128 5.96 21.71 8.75
C ILE A 128 5.79 22.55 10.01
N VAL A 129 5.31 23.77 9.83
CA VAL A 129 4.98 24.70 10.90
C VAL A 129 3.56 25.22 10.76
N ARG A 130 3.05 25.86 11.78
CA ARG A 130 1.83 26.65 11.67
C ARG A 130 2.10 27.94 10.90
N LYS A 131 1.15 28.39 10.09
CA LYS A 131 1.23 29.65 9.31
C LYS A 131 1.46 30.89 10.16
N ASP A 132 1.01 30.85 11.41
CA ASP A 132 1.22 31.95 12.38
C ASP A 132 2.51 31.79 13.19
N SER A 133 3.40 30.84 12.81
CA SER A 133 4.72 30.66 13.42
C SER A 133 5.72 31.68 12.92
N ALA A 134 6.57 32.16 13.80
CA ALA A 134 7.70 33.02 13.43
C ALA A 134 8.93 32.22 12.88
N ILE A 135 8.83 30.88 12.76
CA ILE A 135 9.91 30.05 12.24
C ILE A 135 10.02 30.26 10.72
N SER A 136 11.13 30.88 10.29
CA SER A 136 11.45 31.11 8.88
C SER A 136 12.69 30.33 8.43
N ASP A 137 13.52 29.86 9.36
CA ASP A 137 14.75 29.11 9.13
C ASP A 137 14.66 27.78 9.89
N VAL A 138 14.93 26.69 9.18
CA VAL A 138 14.90 25.32 9.73
C VAL A 138 16.29 24.76 10.04
N SER A 139 17.32 25.58 10.02
CA SER A 139 18.67 25.17 10.42
C SER A 139 18.71 24.73 11.90
N PRO A 140 19.62 23.82 12.28
CA PRO A 140 19.76 23.37 13.66
C PRO A 140 19.96 24.51 14.65
N ALA A 141 20.68 25.56 14.24
CA ALA A 141 20.93 26.73 15.08
C ALA A 141 19.65 27.55 15.33
N ALA A 142 18.84 27.76 14.29
CA ALA A 142 17.58 28.52 14.38
C ALA A 142 16.50 27.78 15.18
N LEU A 143 16.55 26.46 15.19
CA LEU A 143 15.53 25.63 15.84
C LEU A 143 15.89 25.15 17.26
N ARG A 144 17.08 25.49 17.77
CA ARG A 144 17.61 24.99 19.06
C ARG A 144 16.60 25.02 20.21
N ASP A 145 15.88 26.14 20.36
CA ASP A 145 14.92 26.36 21.44
C ASP A 145 13.49 25.97 21.12
N LYS A 146 13.28 25.33 19.97
CA LYS A 146 11.95 24.91 19.51
C LYS A 146 11.66 23.46 19.90
N LYS A 147 10.39 23.14 20.02
CA LYS A 147 9.91 21.78 20.25
C LYS A 147 9.63 21.11 18.91
N LEU A 148 10.41 20.08 18.58
CA LEU A 148 10.24 19.28 17.38
C LEU A 148 9.35 18.06 17.68
N GLY A 149 8.29 17.87 16.89
CA GLY A 149 7.53 16.62 16.86
C GLY A 149 8.05 15.68 15.77
N VAL A 150 8.12 14.41 16.09
CA VAL A 150 8.43 13.30 15.16
C VAL A 150 7.62 12.07 15.56
N THR A 151 7.39 11.16 14.62
CA THR A 151 6.79 9.85 14.93
C THR A 151 7.90 8.86 15.33
N SER A 152 7.61 7.97 16.30
CA SER A 152 8.57 6.99 16.82
C SER A 152 9.06 6.03 15.74
N SER A 153 10.33 5.58 15.86
CA SER A 153 10.95 4.58 14.97
C SER A 153 10.90 4.92 13.48
N THR A 154 10.73 6.20 13.14
CA THR A 154 10.73 6.68 11.75
C THR A 154 12.12 7.14 11.31
N ALA A 155 12.30 7.24 10.00
CA ALA A 155 13.48 7.85 9.40
C ALA A 155 13.63 9.32 9.83
N GLN A 156 12.52 10.03 9.98
CA GLN A 156 12.45 11.41 10.45
C GLN A 156 12.94 11.54 11.89
N GLU A 157 12.58 10.62 12.76
CA GLU A 157 13.10 10.61 14.14
C GLU A 157 14.62 10.39 14.16
N SER A 158 15.13 9.42 13.37
CA SER A 158 16.56 9.14 13.28
C SER A 158 17.34 10.33 12.72
N TYR A 159 16.83 10.96 11.67
CA TYR A 159 17.39 12.20 11.11
C TYR A 159 17.42 13.32 12.15
N ALA A 160 16.31 13.55 12.84
CA ALA A 160 16.19 14.59 13.85
C ALA A 160 17.12 14.35 15.06
N LYS A 161 17.34 13.10 15.46
CA LYS A 161 18.30 12.76 16.51
C LYS A 161 19.72 13.13 16.12
N HIS A 162 20.09 12.93 14.87
CA HIS A 162 21.45 13.17 14.38
C HIS A 162 21.72 14.66 14.12
N PHE A 163 20.85 15.30 13.32
CA PHE A 163 21.11 16.67 12.86
C PHE A 163 20.60 17.77 13.80
N TYR A 164 19.65 17.44 14.69
CA TYR A 164 19.02 18.38 15.63
C TYR A 164 19.17 17.88 17.08
N PRO A 165 20.38 17.52 17.55
CA PRO A 165 20.56 16.87 18.86
C PRO A 165 20.12 17.77 20.03
N GLU A 166 20.26 19.09 19.91
CA GLU A 166 19.95 20.04 20.95
C GLU A 166 18.47 20.41 21.07
N MET A 167 17.67 20.12 20.03
CA MET A 167 16.23 20.38 20.07
C MET A 167 15.51 19.47 21.07
N LYS A 168 14.54 20.04 21.77
CA LYS A 168 13.59 19.23 22.56
C LYS A 168 12.66 18.47 21.60
N LYS A 169 12.75 17.16 21.60
CA LYS A 169 11.92 16.28 20.77
C LYS A 169 10.72 15.76 21.56
N THR A 170 9.55 15.81 20.94
CA THR A 170 8.34 15.10 21.39
C THR A 170 8.07 13.99 20.38
N VAL A 171 8.09 12.75 20.86
CA VAL A 171 7.87 11.57 20.02
C VAL A 171 6.42 11.15 20.14
N PHE A 172 5.74 11.04 19.01
CA PHE A 172 4.36 10.60 18.87
C PHE A 172 4.31 9.15 18.40
N ARG A 173 3.21 8.47 18.63
CA ARG A 173 3.05 7.06 18.25
C ARG A 173 2.57 6.87 16.82
N SER A 174 1.95 7.91 16.24
CA SER A 174 1.40 7.86 14.88
C SER A 174 1.38 9.25 14.25
N SER A 175 1.33 9.30 12.92
CA SER A 175 1.24 10.55 12.18
C SER A 175 -0.02 11.37 12.51
N PRO A 176 -1.22 10.81 12.72
CA PRO A 176 -2.37 11.59 13.20
C PRO A 176 -2.17 12.26 14.55
N GLU A 177 -1.48 11.58 15.49
CA GLU A 177 -1.13 12.21 16.79
C GLU A 177 -0.13 13.34 16.61
N LEU A 178 0.88 13.15 15.74
CA LEU A 178 1.87 14.17 15.38
C LEU A 178 1.21 15.41 14.79
N TYR A 179 0.29 15.24 13.83
CA TYR A 179 -0.43 16.34 13.17
C TYR A 179 -1.30 17.10 14.16
N LYS A 180 -1.98 16.37 15.05
CA LYS A 180 -2.74 16.99 16.15
C LYS A 180 -1.82 17.80 17.06
N GLY A 181 -0.62 17.27 17.40
CA GLY A 181 0.35 17.96 18.24
C GLY A 181 0.82 19.29 17.64
N LEU A 182 0.98 19.39 16.31
CA LEU A 182 1.24 20.65 15.62
C LEU A 182 0.03 21.59 15.64
N ALA A 183 -1.16 21.07 15.37
CA ALA A 183 -2.38 21.87 15.31
C ALA A 183 -2.73 22.49 16.66
N ASP A 184 -2.55 21.76 17.77
CA ASP A 184 -2.86 22.21 19.13
C ASP A 184 -1.69 22.89 19.87
N ARG A 185 -0.55 23.11 19.16
CA ARG A 185 0.65 23.81 19.67
C ARG A 185 1.39 23.05 20.77
N SER A 186 1.25 21.75 20.87
CA SER A 186 2.05 20.91 21.76
C SER A 186 3.51 20.90 21.33
N VAL A 187 3.75 21.06 20.01
CA VAL A 187 5.06 21.25 19.37
C VAL A 187 5.03 22.49 18.47
N ASP A 188 6.20 23.04 18.16
CA ASP A 188 6.35 24.26 17.35
C ASP A 188 6.52 23.94 15.86
N ILE A 189 7.10 22.78 15.56
CA ILE A 189 7.47 22.29 14.24
C ILE A 189 7.44 20.77 14.24
N ILE A 190 7.12 20.16 13.12
CA ILE A 190 7.22 18.71 12.92
C ILE A 190 8.07 18.38 11.71
N LEU A 191 8.63 17.18 11.68
CA LEU A 191 9.32 16.61 10.53
C LEU A 191 8.56 15.35 10.08
N GLU A 192 8.09 15.35 8.83
CA GLU A 192 7.22 14.28 8.32
C GLU A 192 7.45 14.02 6.83
N ASP A 193 6.90 12.92 6.33
CA ASP A 193 6.77 12.63 4.91
C ASP A 193 5.86 13.65 4.22
N LYS A 194 6.35 14.25 3.12
CA LYS A 194 5.65 15.35 2.45
C LYS A 194 4.32 14.91 1.83
N LEU A 195 4.29 13.73 1.22
CA LEU A 195 3.07 13.24 0.57
C LEU A 195 2.01 12.82 1.59
N ALA A 196 2.42 12.22 2.71
CA ALA A 196 1.49 11.83 3.77
C ALA A 196 0.79 13.04 4.37
N ILE A 197 1.53 14.08 4.71
CA ILE A 197 0.94 15.27 5.34
C ILE A 197 0.29 16.21 4.34
N TYR A 198 0.61 16.12 3.04
CA TYR A 198 0.04 16.96 2.00
C TYR A 198 -1.50 16.90 1.99
N ASP A 199 -2.07 15.70 2.03
CA ASP A 199 -3.52 15.51 2.06
C ASP A 199 -4.15 16.13 3.31
N TRP A 200 -3.53 15.96 4.47
CA TRP A 200 -4.01 16.56 5.71
C TRP A 200 -4.00 18.10 5.65
N ILE A 201 -2.93 18.71 5.12
CA ILE A 201 -2.83 20.18 4.98
C ILE A 201 -3.86 20.70 3.97
N ALA A 202 -4.01 20.03 2.83
CA ALA A 202 -4.84 20.49 1.72
C ALA A 202 -6.34 20.27 1.96
N ASN A 203 -6.71 19.15 2.59
CA ASN A 203 -8.08 18.65 2.57
C ASN A 203 -8.76 18.56 3.95
N THR A 204 -8.05 18.91 5.05
CA THR A 204 -8.67 18.89 6.37
C THR A 204 -8.75 20.28 6.99
N LYS A 205 -9.83 20.53 7.76
CA LYS A 205 -9.98 21.79 8.50
C LYS A 205 -8.82 22.02 9.49
N ALA A 206 -8.32 20.97 10.12
CA ALA A 206 -7.18 21.07 11.05
C ALA A 206 -5.88 21.44 10.33
N GLY A 207 -5.65 20.88 9.14
CA GLY A 207 -4.43 21.10 8.35
C GLY A 207 -4.31 22.50 7.75
N THR A 208 -5.42 23.24 7.58
CA THR A 208 -5.39 24.62 7.03
C THR A 208 -4.56 25.58 7.85
N CYS A 209 -4.24 25.25 9.12
CA CYS A 209 -3.37 26.05 9.99
C CYS A 209 -1.92 26.10 9.55
N CYS A 210 -1.49 25.20 8.69
CA CYS A 210 -0.12 24.76 8.62
C CYS A 210 0.44 24.89 7.19
N GLU A 211 1.77 24.90 7.08
CA GLU A 211 2.49 25.06 5.82
C GLU A 211 3.83 24.35 5.85
N PHE A 212 4.33 23.97 4.68
CA PHE A 212 5.67 23.43 4.50
C PHE A 212 6.75 24.48 4.69
N LYS A 213 7.93 24.04 5.17
CA LYS A 213 9.15 24.84 5.20
C LYS A 213 10.24 24.16 4.39
N GLU A 214 10.71 24.85 3.37
CA GLU A 214 11.83 24.41 2.54
C GLU A 214 13.17 24.43 3.34
N PRO A 215 14.15 23.60 2.95
CA PRO A 215 14.13 22.72 1.78
C PRO A 215 13.49 21.34 2.07
N ASP A 216 13.10 20.64 0.99
CA ASP A 216 12.81 19.21 1.05
C ASP A 216 14.08 18.42 1.42
N LEU A 217 13.95 17.44 2.28
CA LEU A 217 15.05 16.62 2.76
C LEU A 217 15.09 15.29 1.99
N LEU A 218 16.23 15.04 1.34
CA LEU A 218 16.43 13.90 0.43
C LEU A 218 17.65 13.04 0.85
N ASP A 219 18.06 13.07 2.13
CA ASP A 219 19.20 12.30 2.61
C ASP A 219 18.94 10.80 2.51
N VAL A 220 19.59 10.15 1.54
CA VAL A 220 19.41 8.72 1.26
C VAL A 220 19.87 7.81 2.39
N THR A 221 20.74 8.28 3.28
CA THR A 221 21.19 7.51 4.45
C THR A 221 20.03 7.27 5.41
N TYR A 222 19.19 8.29 5.61
CA TYR A 222 18.04 8.24 6.51
C TYR A 222 16.75 7.87 5.81
N PHE A 223 16.43 8.53 4.69
CA PHE A 223 15.14 8.37 4.01
C PHE A 223 15.16 7.29 2.94
N GLY A 224 16.38 6.84 2.52
CA GLY A 224 16.53 5.88 1.44
C GLY A 224 16.19 6.49 0.08
N GLU A 225 16.00 5.63 -0.91
CA GLU A 225 15.63 6.03 -2.28
C GLU A 225 14.10 6.07 -2.49
N GLY A 226 13.34 5.84 -1.44
CA GLY A 226 11.88 5.78 -1.45
C GLY A 226 11.34 4.68 -0.54
N ALA A 227 10.04 4.40 -0.66
CA ALA A 227 9.37 3.33 0.05
C ALA A 227 9.46 2.00 -0.72
N GLY A 228 9.79 0.93 -0.01
CA GLY A 228 9.88 -0.44 -0.53
C GLY A 228 9.06 -1.42 0.30
N ILE A 229 8.83 -2.59 -0.28
CA ILE A 229 8.19 -3.71 0.42
C ILE A 229 9.29 -4.47 1.16
N ALA A 230 9.16 -4.59 2.49
CA ALA A 230 10.15 -5.32 3.27
C ALA A 230 9.78 -6.80 3.39
N VAL A 231 10.78 -7.66 3.26
CA VAL A 231 10.71 -9.11 3.52
C VAL A 231 11.91 -9.53 4.37
N ARG A 232 11.89 -10.72 4.95
CA ARG A 232 13.08 -11.25 5.65
C ARG A 232 14.28 -11.34 4.71
N MET A 233 15.48 -11.20 5.25
CA MET A 233 16.75 -11.16 4.47
C MET A 233 16.98 -12.42 3.63
N ASP A 234 16.55 -13.56 4.11
CA ASP A 234 16.70 -14.88 3.49
C ASP A 234 15.54 -15.26 2.55
N ASP A 235 14.46 -14.47 2.50
CA ASP A 235 13.29 -14.75 1.68
C ASP A 235 13.42 -14.23 0.24
N THR A 236 14.46 -14.72 -0.43
CA THR A 236 14.84 -14.25 -1.78
C THR A 236 13.82 -14.62 -2.85
N GLU A 237 13.10 -15.73 -2.70
CA GLU A 237 12.05 -16.14 -3.64
C GLU A 237 10.88 -15.16 -3.60
N ARG A 238 10.37 -14.84 -2.40
CA ARG A 238 9.28 -13.88 -2.23
C ARG A 238 9.66 -12.49 -2.71
N LEU A 239 10.89 -12.06 -2.38
CA LEU A 239 11.46 -10.80 -2.88
C LEU A 239 11.43 -10.72 -4.40
N ALA A 240 11.92 -11.77 -5.08
CA ALA A 240 11.95 -11.82 -6.54
C ALA A 240 10.53 -11.79 -7.15
N ARG A 241 9.58 -12.53 -6.56
CA ARG A 241 8.18 -12.55 -7.02
C ARG A 241 7.48 -11.20 -6.82
N LEU A 242 7.71 -10.53 -5.68
CA LEU A 242 7.17 -9.19 -5.42
C LEU A 242 7.76 -8.15 -6.37
N ASN A 243 9.07 -8.22 -6.66
CA ASN A 243 9.70 -7.35 -7.66
C ASN A 243 9.15 -7.58 -9.08
N ALA A 244 8.95 -8.85 -9.47
CA ALA A 244 8.35 -9.17 -10.77
C ALA A 244 6.91 -8.64 -10.87
N ALA A 245 6.11 -8.79 -9.82
CA ALA A 245 4.75 -8.26 -9.76
C ALA A 245 4.74 -6.72 -9.80
N LEU A 246 5.65 -6.08 -9.05
CA LEU A 246 5.80 -4.62 -9.04
C LEU A 246 6.17 -4.09 -10.43
N LYS A 247 7.09 -4.74 -11.11
CA LYS A 247 7.45 -4.41 -12.49
C LYS A 247 6.23 -4.53 -13.42
N THR A 248 5.48 -5.62 -13.32
CA THR A 248 4.30 -5.84 -14.18
C THR A 248 3.25 -4.76 -13.99
N ILE A 249 2.87 -4.42 -12.75
CA ILE A 249 1.84 -3.38 -12.52
C ILE A 249 2.29 -1.98 -12.95
N LYS A 250 3.61 -1.71 -12.99
CA LYS A 250 4.17 -0.48 -13.53
C LYS A 250 4.13 -0.45 -15.06
N GLU A 251 4.36 -1.58 -15.72
CA GLU A 251 4.42 -1.69 -17.19
C GLU A 251 3.03 -1.78 -17.83
N ASP A 252 2.03 -2.35 -17.16
CA ASP A 252 0.68 -2.54 -17.69
C ASP A 252 -0.28 -1.37 -17.38
N GLY A 253 0.20 -0.33 -16.69
CA GLY A 253 -0.56 0.87 -16.34
C GLY A 253 -1.43 0.73 -15.08
N THR A 254 -1.46 -0.43 -14.41
CA THR A 254 -2.18 -0.64 -13.15
C THR A 254 -1.69 0.31 -12.06
N TYR A 255 -0.37 0.50 -11.97
CA TYR A 255 0.23 1.44 -11.03
C TYR A 255 -0.28 2.86 -11.25
N ASP A 256 -0.32 3.33 -12.50
CA ASP A 256 -0.74 4.69 -12.84
C ASP A 256 -2.22 4.92 -12.51
N MET A 257 -3.08 3.91 -12.73
CA MET A 257 -4.49 3.98 -12.32
C MET A 257 -4.64 4.09 -10.81
N ILE A 258 -3.86 3.33 -10.05
CA ILE A 258 -3.86 3.40 -8.58
C ILE A 258 -3.32 4.76 -8.14
N ASN A 259 -2.19 5.23 -8.70
CA ASN A 259 -1.61 6.53 -8.38
C ASN A 259 -2.62 7.67 -8.57
N ALA A 260 -3.30 7.70 -9.71
CA ALA A 260 -4.27 8.75 -10.05
C ALA A 260 -5.48 8.81 -9.09
N LYS A 261 -5.78 7.75 -8.37
CA LYS A 261 -6.84 7.71 -7.35
C LYS A 261 -6.48 8.54 -6.11
N TYR A 262 -5.19 8.65 -5.78
CA TYR A 262 -4.73 9.28 -4.54
C TYR A 262 -3.95 10.58 -4.79
N PHE A 263 -3.27 10.70 -5.91
CA PHE A 263 -2.37 11.81 -6.20
C PHE A 263 -2.61 12.39 -7.60
N PRO A 264 -2.66 13.73 -7.74
CA PRO A 264 -2.84 14.40 -9.06
C PRO A 264 -1.55 14.42 -9.89
N PHE A 265 -0.47 13.79 -9.41
CA PHE A 265 0.84 13.69 -10.06
C PHE A 265 1.44 12.31 -9.80
N SER A 266 2.45 11.92 -10.57
CA SER A 266 3.16 10.66 -10.33
C SER A 266 4.07 10.75 -9.11
N ILE A 267 4.02 9.71 -8.26
CA ILE A 267 4.91 9.54 -7.09
C ILE A 267 5.91 8.40 -7.26
N GLN A 268 5.98 7.83 -8.47
CA GLN A 268 6.86 6.69 -8.82
C GLN A 268 8.34 7.05 -8.78
#